data_4f2911e103488c8b250f28d9b362d1d4
#
_entry.id   4f2911e103488c8b250f28d9b362d1d4
#
_cell.length_a   1.000
_cell.length_b   1.000
_cell.length_c   1.000
_cell.angle_alpha   90.00
_cell.angle_beta   90.00
_cell.angle_gamma   90.00
#
_symmetry.space_group_name_H-M   'P 1'
#
loop_
_entity.id
_entity.type
_entity.pdbx_description
1 polymer ?
#
loop_
_entity_poly.entity_id
_entity_poly.type
_entity_poly.pdbx_seq_one_letter_code
_entity_poly.pdbx_strand_id
1 'polypeptide(L)'
;ASLGALTVGILQFRHGIVHLLDTVTYWSGAEATSNGHPFTTNLAPSFSNFSAIEFLERSGRLPFVDFPVGYPLVAGILGVVIGTRHAMELFCIVALIAIAMAFISGAKKSTESKIAPLLLGATGILITMSPATRLVTQGALSEPLFCAIALWLVIALAKFRSGGKWAPVVALSITAGLLRFIGAPLAILAGWERYQKTGRKLSSLMWTIAMMIPAASNILWASSAGGGHNAGWRGLGRLDIEVFVRSIGGWFDAKQGDLRRTYFTNEGPSWWSWFVATAWLVVVIVALYSIVRRRHFLTATAEFALAASAIISAGLVAGMMGFDALVIADNRLMLPTGILTLAAIVWSVHEFVSKQNGSRRTQSFSLAMAALILFAVLAVRPWNITESFSDSSELKPYSIAALQSGAAIIITNDADGVHWDTGLPSAYAPLPVKALTGEAQDVATLYAELPCALLRHNGVVVLSNDFTFSGANNELLTQEVEADRLTVEATDSATVYFPTATSCD
;
A
#
# COMPACT_ATOMS: atom_id res chain seq x y z
N ALA A 1 -2.91 25.43 3.62
CA ALA A 1 -2.54 24.01 3.63
C ALA A 1 -3.28 23.23 2.54
N SER A 2 -4.63 23.26 2.54
CA SER A 2 -5.42 22.50 1.55
C SER A 2 -5.05 22.85 0.10
N LEU A 3 -4.95 24.14 -0.23
CA LEU A 3 -4.57 24.58 -1.58
C LEU A 3 -3.14 24.12 -1.94
N GLY A 4 -2.19 24.23 -1.01
CA GLY A 4 -0.83 23.75 -1.25
C GLY A 4 -0.76 22.22 -1.43
N ALA A 5 -1.47 21.46 -0.62
CA ALA A 5 -1.54 20.00 -0.77
C ALA A 5 -2.26 19.58 -2.06
N LEU A 6 -3.30 20.30 -2.47
CA LEU A 6 -3.96 20.12 -3.77
C LEU A 6 -2.99 20.36 -4.93
N THR A 7 -2.24 21.46 -4.87
CA THR A 7 -1.23 21.78 -5.89
C THR A 7 -0.16 20.68 -5.97
N VAL A 8 0.35 20.21 -4.81
CA VAL A 8 1.29 19.08 -4.76
C VAL A 8 0.70 17.83 -5.38
N GLY A 9 -0.55 17.49 -5.04
CA GLY A 9 -1.23 16.32 -5.61
C GLY A 9 -1.38 16.40 -7.12
N ILE A 10 -1.85 17.54 -7.64
CA ILE A 10 -1.98 17.75 -9.10
C ILE A 10 -0.61 17.64 -9.80
N LEU A 11 0.44 18.24 -9.22
CA LEU A 11 1.78 18.17 -9.79
C LEU A 11 2.36 16.75 -9.77
N GLN A 12 2.00 15.93 -8.78
CA GLN A 12 2.46 14.55 -8.72
C GLN A 12 1.85 13.68 -9.83
N PHE A 13 0.61 13.96 -10.24
CA PHE A 13 -0.08 13.22 -11.30
C PHE A 13 -0.01 13.86 -12.68
N ARG A 14 0.81 14.91 -12.87
CA ARG A 14 0.96 15.58 -14.18
C ARG A 14 1.40 14.67 -15.33
N HIS A 15 2.02 13.54 -15.01
CA HIS A 15 2.47 12.49 -15.95
C HIS A 15 1.68 11.18 -15.80
N GLY A 16 0.51 11.21 -15.13
CA GLY A 16 -0.29 10.03 -14.84
C GLY A 16 0.18 9.26 -13.60
N ILE A 17 -0.40 8.08 -13.43
CA ILE A 17 -0.07 7.15 -12.35
C ILE A 17 1.20 6.39 -12.73
N VAL A 18 2.14 6.27 -11.79
CA VAL A 18 3.33 5.42 -11.96
C VAL A 18 2.93 3.96 -11.83
N HIS A 19 3.33 3.17 -12.81
CA HIS A 19 3.10 1.73 -12.84
C HIS A 19 3.96 1.02 -11.78
N LEU A 20 3.34 0.58 -10.70
CA LEU A 20 3.89 -0.32 -9.70
C LEU A 20 3.05 -1.59 -9.70
N LEU A 21 3.65 -2.72 -9.30
CA LEU A 21 2.97 -4.01 -9.23
C LEU A 21 1.65 -3.94 -8.44
N ASP A 22 1.69 -3.36 -7.24
CA ASP A 22 0.51 -3.18 -6.40
C ASP A 22 -0.52 -2.22 -7.03
N THR A 23 -0.06 -1.20 -7.78
CA THR A 23 -0.92 -0.25 -8.50
C THR A 23 -1.83 -0.98 -9.47
N VAL A 24 -1.25 -1.86 -10.28
CA VAL A 24 -2.00 -2.61 -11.31
C VAL A 24 -3.00 -3.55 -10.64
N THR A 25 -2.59 -4.21 -9.55
CA THR A 25 -3.49 -5.09 -8.80
C THR A 25 -4.68 -4.32 -8.20
N TYR A 26 -4.44 -3.15 -7.59
CA TYR A 26 -5.53 -2.30 -7.08
C TYR A 26 -6.43 -1.77 -8.20
N TRP A 27 -5.83 -1.36 -9.31
CA TRP A 27 -6.58 -0.88 -10.46
C TRP A 27 -7.44 -1.98 -11.08
N SER A 28 -6.90 -3.18 -11.27
CA SER A 28 -7.66 -4.33 -11.79
C SER A 28 -8.86 -4.67 -10.91
N GLY A 29 -8.70 -4.66 -9.57
CA GLY A 29 -9.81 -4.86 -8.64
C GLY A 29 -10.85 -3.72 -8.69
N ALA A 30 -10.40 -2.48 -8.87
CA ALA A 30 -11.28 -1.33 -9.03
C ALA A 30 -12.04 -1.39 -10.36
N GLU A 31 -11.37 -1.77 -11.45
CA GLU A 31 -11.97 -1.92 -12.76
C GLU A 31 -13.01 -3.05 -12.79
N ALA A 32 -12.69 -4.21 -12.21
CA ALA A 32 -13.66 -5.29 -12.05
C ALA A 32 -14.88 -4.83 -11.26
N THR A 33 -14.69 -4.05 -10.20
CA THR A 33 -15.79 -3.47 -9.42
C THR A 33 -16.63 -2.49 -10.24
N SER A 34 -16.00 -1.62 -11.03
CA SER A 34 -16.73 -0.65 -11.90
C SER A 34 -17.54 -1.35 -12.98
N ASN A 35 -17.13 -2.53 -13.40
CA ASN A 35 -17.81 -3.40 -14.35
C ASN A 35 -18.86 -4.34 -13.71
N GLY A 36 -19.23 -4.09 -12.44
CA GLY A 36 -20.26 -4.85 -11.73
C GLY A 36 -19.79 -6.16 -11.10
N HIS A 37 -18.48 -6.38 -10.99
CA HIS A 37 -17.89 -7.58 -10.42
C HIS A 37 -17.05 -7.27 -9.17
N PRO A 38 -17.66 -6.78 -8.08
CA PRO A 38 -16.93 -6.45 -6.84
C PRO A 38 -16.25 -7.70 -6.28
N PHE A 39 -15.13 -7.46 -5.56
CA PHE A 39 -14.32 -8.51 -4.93
C PHE A 39 -13.60 -9.45 -5.91
N THR A 40 -13.49 -9.08 -7.18
CA THR A 40 -12.75 -9.83 -8.19
C THR A 40 -11.64 -8.98 -8.83
N THR A 41 -10.75 -9.63 -9.56
CA THR A 41 -9.69 -9.02 -10.37
C THR A 41 -9.59 -9.71 -11.71
N ASN A 42 -9.21 -8.98 -12.74
CA ASN A 42 -8.92 -9.49 -14.08
C ASN A 42 -7.41 -9.71 -14.29
N LEU A 43 -6.64 -9.74 -13.22
CA LEU A 43 -5.21 -9.94 -13.20
C LEU A 43 -4.84 -11.10 -12.27
N ALA A 44 -4.00 -12.03 -12.76
CA ALA A 44 -3.25 -12.96 -11.92
C ALA A 44 -1.79 -12.49 -11.85
N PRO A 45 -1.42 -11.71 -10.82
CA PRO A 45 -0.06 -11.19 -10.69
C PRO A 45 0.94 -12.33 -10.40
N SER A 46 2.23 -12.06 -10.57
CA SER A 46 3.31 -13.05 -10.38
C SER A 46 3.33 -13.69 -8.99
N PHE A 47 2.78 -13.03 -7.99
CA PHE A 47 2.62 -13.53 -6.62
C PHE A 47 1.25 -14.20 -6.36
N SER A 48 0.42 -14.38 -7.39
CA SER A 48 -0.86 -15.07 -7.24
C SER A 48 -0.67 -16.55 -6.93
N ASN A 49 -1.55 -17.11 -6.10
CA ASN A 49 -1.63 -18.55 -5.88
C ASN A 49 -2.38 -19.30 -6.98
N PHE A 50 -3.05 -18.59 -7.87
CA PHE A 50 -3.80 -19.16 -8.98
C PHE A 50 -2.87 -19.42 -10.16
N SER A 51 -2.99 -20.61 -10.75
CA SER A 51 -2.29 -20.96 -11.99
C SER A 51 -2.90 -20.24 -13.20
N ALA A 52 -2.14 -20.17 -14.30
CA ALA A 52 -2.66 -19.68 -15.58
C ALA A 52 -3.89 -20.47 -16.05
N ILE A 53 -3.90 -21.79 -15.80
CA ILE A 53 -5.02 -22.67 -16.16
C ILE A 53 -6.28 -22.29 -15.35
N GLU A 54 -6.15 -22.17 -14.02
CA GLU A 54 -7.28 -21.75 -13.17
C GLU A 54 -7.80 -20.37 -13.57
N PHE A 55 -6.92 -19.46 -13.98
CA PHE A 55 -7.31 -18.15 -14.49
C PHE A 55 -8.13 -18.25 -15.78
N LEU A 56 -7.68 -19.07 -16.72
CA LEU A 56 -8.41 -19.36 -17.96
C LEU A 56 -9.76 -20.00 -17.67
N GLU A 57 -9.83 -21.06 -16.85
CA GLU A 57 -11.07 -21.75 -16.50
C GLU A 57 -12.09 -20.84 -15.80
N ARG A 58 -11.64 -19.80 -15.12
CA ARG A 58 -12.48 -18.75 -14.52
C ARG A 58 -12.77 -17.60 -15.50
N SER A 59 -12.50 -17.78 -16.79
CA SER A 59 -12.72 -16.77 -17.85
C SER A 59 -11.99 -15.45 -17.56
N GLY A 60 -10.75 -15.52 -17.11
CA GLY A 60 -9.91 -14.36 -16.82
C GLY A 60 -10.33 -13.55 -15.59
N ARG A 61 -11.03 -14.18 -14.63
CA ARG A 61 -11.51 -13.49 -13.44
C ARG A 61 -11.23 -14.29 -12.17
N LEU A 62 -10.47 -13.69 -11.26
CA LEU A 62 -10.12 -14.28 -9.97
C LEU A 62 -10.75 -13.53 -8.80
N PRO A 63 -10.90 -14.15 -7.62
CA PRO A 63 -11.20 -13.43 -6.39
C PRO A 63 -10.07 -12.45 -6.07
N PHE A 64 -10.42 -11.24 -5.63
CA PHE A 64 -9.46 -10.22 -5.20
C PHE A 64 -9.03 -10.49 -3.75
N VAL A 65 -7.98 -11.28 -3.57
CA VAL A 65 -7.58 -11.82 -2.25
C VAL A 65 -6.24 -11.29 -1.74
N ASP A 66 -5.45 -10.66 -2.60
CA ASP A 66 -4.07 -10.26 -2.27
C ASP A 66 -4.00 -9.04 -1.34
N PHE A 67 -5.00 -8.17 -1.40
CA PHE A 67 -5.09 -6.93 -0.62
C PHE A 67 -6.48 -6.73 0.00
N PRO A 68 -6.61 -5.85 1.01
CA PRO A 68 -7.92 -5.45 1.51
C PRO A 68 -8.79 -4.83 0.42
N VAL A 69 -10.04 -5.28 0.36
CA VAL A 69 -10.97 -4.89 -0.71
C VAL A 69 -11.49 -3.45 -0.62
N GLY A 70 -11.28 -2.77 0.50
CA GLY A 70 -11.88 -1.44 0.73
C GLY A 70 -11.41 -0.38 -0.26
N TYR A 71 -10.12 -0.35 -0.59
CA TYR A 71 -9.59 0.63 -1.52
C TYR A 71 -10.09 0.41 -2.96
N PRO A 72 -9.92 -0.78 -3.58
CA PRO A 72 -10.41 -1.01 -4.94
C PRO A 72 -11.93 -0.95 -5.04
N LEU A 73 -12.67 -1.36 -3.99
CA LEU A 73 -14.12 -1.27 -3.98
C LEU A 73 -14.59 0.19 -4.09
N VAL A 74 -14.07 1.09 -3.26
CA VAL A 74 -14.48 2.50 -3.28
C VAL A 74 -13.98 3.18 -4.55
N ALA A 75 -12.76 2.86 -5.02
CA ALA A 75 -12.22 3.38 -6.28
C ALA A 75 -13.05 2.91 -7.48
N GLY A 76 -13.49 1.64 -7.49
CA GLY A 76 -14.33 1.10 -8.55
C GLY A 76 -15.72 1.73 -8.58
N ILE A 77 -16.38 1.89 -7.43
CA ILE A 77 -17.69 2.56 -7.34
C ILE A 77 -17.59 4.00 -7.88
N LEU A 78 -16.60 4.77 -7.49
CA LEU A 78 -16.39 6.11 -8.01
C LEU A 78 -15.95 6.08 -9.48
N GLY A 79 -15.21 5.04 -9.86
CA GLY A 79 -14.72 4.79 -11.22
C GLY A 79 -15.81 4.64 -12.26
N VAL A 80 -17.01 4.20 -11.87
CA VAL A 80 -18.20 4.17 -12.77
C VAL A 80 -18.50 5.56 -13.36
N VAL A 81 -18.21 6.63 -12.59
CA VAL A 81 -18.54 8.01 -13.00
C VAL A 81 -17.37 8.72 -13.67
N ILE A 82 -16.15 8.58 -13.11
CA ILE A 82 -14.99 9.36 -13.56
C ILE A 82 -13.85 8.53 -14.15
N GLY A 83 -14.03 7.21 -14.25
CA GLY A 83 -12.97 6.27 -14.59
C GLY A 83 -12.13 5.84 -13.38
N THR A 84 -11.72 4.58 -13.34
CA THR A 84 -11.06 3.97 -12.17
C THR A 84 -9.70 4.59 -11.87
N ARG A 85 -8.88 4.88 -12.89
CA ARG A 85 -7.58 5.55 -12.72
C ARG A 85 -7.76 6.94 -12.09
N HIS A 86 -8.66 7.75 -12.60
CA HIS A 86 -8.94 9.07 -12.04
C HIS A 86 -9.54 9.02 -10.63
N ALA A 87 -10.32 7.98 -10.32
CA ALA A 87 -10.81 7.77 -8.96
C ALA A 87 -9.66 7.48 -7.98
N MET A 88 -8.68 6.67 -8.36
CA MET A 88 -7.49 6.38 -7.55
C MET A 88 -6.61 7.63 -7.37
N GLU A 89 -6.38 8.42 -8.42
CA GLU A 89 -5.68 9.72 -8.35
C GLU A 89 -6.38 10.67 -7.37
N LEU A 90 -7.70 10.80 -7.49
CA LEU A 90 -8.51 11.66 -6.63
C LEU A 90 -8.41 11.26 -5.16
N PHE A 91 -8.43 9.95 -4.85
CA PHE A 91 -8.25 9.50 -3.47
C PHE A 91 -6.89 9.85 -2.90
N CYS A 92 -5.83 9.75 -3.69
CA CYS A 92 -4.50 10.17 -3.27
C CYS A 92 -4.44 11.69 -3.04
N ILE A 93 -4.99 12.50 -3.93
CA ILE A 93 -5.05 13.95 -3.76
C ILE A 93 -5.83 14.33 -2.49
N VAL A 94 -7.00 13.72 -2.27
CA VAL A 94 -7.81 13.93 -1.06
C VAL A 94 -7.04 13.50 0.19
N ALA A 95 -6.30 12.40 0.13
CA ALA A 95 -5.46 11.93 1.23
C ALA A 95 -4.36 12.93 1.58
N LEU A 96 -3.65 13.49 0.59
CA LEU A 96 -2.62 14.51 0.82
C LEU A 96 -3.21 15.76 1.49
N ILE A 97 -4.38 16.22 1.02
CA ILE A 97 -5.09 17.34 1.65
C ILE A 97 -5.46 16.99 3.11
N ALA A 98 -6.00 15.80 3.34
CA ALA A 98 -6.40 15.32 4.66
C ALA A 98 -5.20 15.20 5.61
N ILE A 99 -4.04 14.71 5.14
CA ILE A 99 -2.79 14.67 5.90
C ILE A 99 -2.37 16.09 6.29
N ALA A 100 -2.27 17.02 5.33
CA ALA A 100 -1.85 18.38 5.62
C ALA A 100 -2.80 19.09 6.61
N MET A 101 -4.11 18.86 6.51
CA MET A 101 -5.11 19.38 7.43
C MET A 101 -5.05 18.76 8.82
N ALA A 102 -4.65 17.48 8.92
CA ALA A 102 -4.50 16.80 10.19
C ALA A 102 -3.40 17.44 11.06
N PHE A 103 -2.28 17.89 10.46
CA PHE A 103 -1.22 18.59 11.19
C PHE A 103 -1.72 19.86 11.86
N ILE A 104 -2.60 20.62 11.20
CA ILE A 104 -3.24 21.80 11.79
C ILE A 104 -4.25 21.40 12.86
N SER A 105 -5.08 20.39 12.59
CA SER A 105 -6.22 20.02 13.43
C SER A 105 -5.83 19.28 14.70
N GLY A 106 -4.71 18.56 14.69
CA GLY A 106 -4.19 17.81 15.83
C GLY A 106 -3.44 18.69 16.83
N ALA A 107 -2.99 19.88 16.41
CA ALA A 107 -2.38 20.83 17.32
C ALA A 107 -3.45 21.52 18.18
N LYS A 108 -3.13 21.72 19.46
CA LYS A 108 -3.98 22.51 20.37
C LYS A 108 -4.06 23.95 19.84
N LYS A 109 -5.26 24.50 19.72
CA LYS A 109 -5.45 25.88 19.28
C LYS A 109 -4.71 26.84 20.23
N SER A 110 -3.66 27.45 19.73
CA SER A 110 -3.04 28.59 20.38
C SER A 110 -3.84 29.82 19.97
N THR A 111 -4.46 30.48 20.95
CA THR A 111 -5.27 31.67 20.71
C THR A 111 -4.43 32.89 20.32
N GLU A 112 -3.13 32.84 20.49
CA GLU A 112 -2.25 34.00 20.39
C GLU A 112 -1.41 34.10 19.09
N SER A 113 -1.19 32.97 18.39
CA SER A 113 -0.32 32.95 17.21
C SER A 113 -1.09 32.72 15.91
N LYS A 114 -1.12 33.70 15.02
CA LYS A 114 -1.67 33.57 13.65
C LYS A 114 -0.73 32.78 12.73
N ILE A 115 0.55 32.66 13.07
CA ILE A 115 1.59 32.01 12.26
C ILE A 115 1.63 30.49 12.50
N ALA A 116 1.27 30.03 13.69
CA ALA A 116 1.34 28.61 14.04
C ALA A 116 0.52 27.70 13.09
N PRO A 117 -0.73 28.00 12.74
CA PRO A 117 -1.47 27.19 11.76
C PRO A 117 -0.83 27.18 10.37
N LEU A 118 -0.19 28.27 9.97
CA LEU A 118 0.52 28.34 8.69
C LEU A 118 1.75 27.40 8.68
N LEU A 119 2.55 27.43 9.75
CA LEU A 119 3.74 26.58 9.89
C LEU A 119 3.35 25.09 9.98
N LEU A 120 2.32 24.77 10.77
CA LEU A 120 1.80 23.39 10.85
C LEU A 120 1.28 22.90 9.48
N GLY A 121 0.57 23.76 8.76
CA GLY A 121 0.12 23.45 7.41
C GLY A 121 1.27 23.28 6.43
N ALA A 122 2.29 24.12 6.50
CA ALA A 122 3.50 23.99 5.67
C ALA A 122 4.25 22.67 5.99
N THR A 123 4.38 22.32 7.27
CA THR A 123 4.96 21.05 7.68
C THR A 123 4.18 19.86 7.11
N GLY A 124 2.85 19.89 7.19
CA GLY A 124 2.01 18.86 6.59
C GLY A 124 2.22 18.73 5.08
N ILE A 125 2.34 19.86 4.36
CA ILE A 125 2.64 19.87 2.92
C ILE A 125 4.03 19.27 2.65
N LEU A 126 5.05 19.65 3.41
CA LEU A 126 6.41 19.12 3.24
C LEU A 126 6.45 17.60 3.44
N ILE A 127 5.70 17.06 4.40
CA ILE A 127 5.59 15.61 4.58
C ILE A 127 4.96 14.95 3.36
N THR A 128 3.95 15.56 2.75
CA THR A 128 3.34 15.04 1.52
C THR A 128 4.29 15.07 0.30
N MET A 129 5.36 15.86 0.37
CA MET A 129 6.41 15.95 -0.64
C MET A 129 7.58 14.99 -0.37
N SER A 130 7.61 14.28 0.76
CA SER A 130 8.69 13.34 1.06
C SER A 130 8.77 12.24 0.00
N PRO A 131 9.99 11.72 -0.31
CA PRO A 131 10.17 10.71 -1.36
C PRO A 131 9.28 9.48 -1.18
N ALA A 132 9.15 8.97 0.06
CA ALA A 132 8.31 7.82 0.36
C ALA A 132 6.81 8.12 0.14
N THR A 133 6.31 9.29 0.59
CA THR A 133 4.91 9.69 0.35
C THR A 133 4.66 9.90 -1.14
N ARG A 134 5.61 10.51 -1.83
CA ARG A 134 5.51 10.77 -3.27
C ARG A 134 5.40 9.47 -4.07
N LEU A 135 6.25 8.48 -3.80
CA LEU A 135 6.22 7.21 -4.50
C LEU A 135 4.86 6.52 -4.37
N VAL A 136 4.36 6.36 -3.13
CA VAL A 136 3.06 5.69 -2.91
C VAL A 136 1.87 6.49 -3.43
N THR A 137 2.02 7.83 -3.51
CA THR A 137 1.00 8.70 -4.12
C THR A 137 1.00 8.55 -5.63
N GLN A 138 2.16 8.68 -6.28
CA GLN A 138 2.29 8.51 -7.74
C GLN A 138 1.88 7.10 -8.20
N GLY A 139 2.16 6.07 -7.39
CA GLY A 139 1.64 4.72 -7.61
C GLY A 139 0.16 4.56 -7.28
N ALA A 140 -0.55 5.62 -6.90
CA ALA A 140 -1.97 5.57 -6.52
C ALA A 140 -2.32 4.43 -5.56
N LEU A 141 -1.43 4.18 -4.58
CA LEU A 141 -1.57 3.10 -3.60
C LEU A 141 -2.52 3.48 -2.45
N SER A 142 -2.90 2.50 -1.64
CA SER A 142 -3.80 2.71 -0.50
C SER A 142 -3.16 3.42 0.70
N GLU A 143 -1.81 3.48 0.76
CA GLU A 143 -1.05 4.04 1.88
C GLU A 143 -1.34 5.51 2.19
N PRO A 144 -1.40 6.42 1.20
CA PRO A 144 -1.72 7.82 1.50
C PRO A 144 -3.07 7.97 2.20
N LEU A 145 -4.09 7.25 1.71
CA LEU A 145 -5.43 7.29 2.28
C LEU A 145 -5.44 6.68 3.68
N PHE A 146 -4.73 5.57 3.89
CA PHE A 146 -4.57 4.95 5.20
C PHE A 146 -3.88 5.88 6.20
N CYS A 147 -2.80 6.57 5.79
CA CYS A 147 -2.12 7.57 6.63
C CYS A 147 -3.06 8.71 7.05
N ALA A 148 -3.86 9.22 6.11
CA ALA A 148 -4.86 10.23 6.40
C ALA A 148 -5.88 9.74 7.44
N ILE A 149 -6.45 8.56 7.24
CA ILE A 149 -7.42 7.93 8.15
C ILE A 149 -6.81 7.70 9.54
N ALA A 150 -5.57 7.19 9.62
CA ALA A 150 -4.88 6.97 10.90
C ALA A 150 -4.64 8.28 11.68
N LEU A 151 -4.22 9.36 11.00
CA LEU A 151 -4.07 10.68 11.62
C LEU A 151 -5.41 11.23 12.13
N TRP A 152 -6.47 11.14 11.33
CA TRP A 152 -7.78 11.60 11.76
C TRP A 152 -8.39 10.75 12.87
N LEU A 153 -8.10 9.44 12.91
CA LEU A 153 -8.48 8.56 14.02
C LEU A 153 -7.82 9.02 15.33
N VAL A 154 -6.52 9.32 15.30
CA VAL A 154 -5.78 9.84 16.46
C VAL A 154 -6.40 11.15 16.97
N ILE A 155 -6.74 12.07 16.07
CA ILE A 155 -7.41 13.33 16.41
C ILE A 155 -8.81 13.08 16.99
N ALA A 156 -9.55 12.12 16.42
CA ALA A 156 -10.89 11.75 16.91
C ALA A 156 -10.81 11.13 18.31
N LEU A 157 -9.79 10.29 18.59
CA LEU A 157 -9.54 9.72 19.92
C LEU A 157 -9.21 10.82 20.94
N ALA A 158 -8.35 11.77 20.61
CA ALA A 158 -8.04 12.89 21.48
C ALA A 158 -9.29 13.76 21.77
N LYS A 159 -10.11 14.02 20.75
CA LYS A 159 -11.40 14.70 20.93
C LYS A 159 -12.37 13.87 21.76
N PHE A 160 -12.43 12.56 21.58
CA PHE A 160 -13.28 11.67 22.37
C PHE A 160 -12.86 11.69 23.85
N ARG A 161 -11.55 11.64 24.14
CA ARG A 161 -11.01 11.79 25.50
C ARG A 161 -11.50 13.09 26.17
N SER A 162 -11.54 14.18 25.43
CA SER A 162 -12.00 15.50 25.92
C SER A 162 -13.52 15.73 25.88
N GLY A 163 -14.33 14.68 25.65
CA GLY A 163 -15.79 14.80 25.67
C GLY A 163 -16.48 14.71 24.31
N GLY A 164 -15.72 14.54 23.21
CA GLY A 164 -16.25 14.43 21.85
C GLY A 164 -17.06 13.14 21.61
N LYS A 165 -17.64 13.05 20.42
CA LYS A 165 -18.48 11.94 19.97
C LYS A 165 -17.66 10.68 19.69
N TRP A 166 -18.26 9.49 19.93
CA TRP A 166 -17.66 8.19 19.67
C TRP A 166 -17.75 7.77 18.18
N ALA A 167 -18.81 8.16 17.49
CA ALA A 167 -19.07 7.72 16.11
C ALA A 167 -17.91 7.96 15.13
N PRO A 168 -17.20 9.11 15.12
CA PRO A 168 -16.04 9.27 14.25
C PRO A 168 -14.91 8.28 14.55
N VAL A 169 -14.69 7.91 15.81
CA VAL A 169 -13.67 6.92 16.19
C VAL A 169 -14.02 5.56 15.61
N VAL A 170 -15.27 5.13 15.70
CA VAL A 170 -15.76 3.87 15.13
C VAL A 170 -15.58 3.87 13.61
N ALA A 171 -16.09 4.90 12.93
CA ALA A 171 -16.03 4.99 11.48
C ALA A 171 -14.59 4.93 10.97
N LEU A 172 -13.69 5.72 11.55
CA LEU A 172 -12.28 5.77 11.14
C LEU A 172 -11.54 4.48 11.47
N SER A 173 -11.84 3.81 12.59
CA SER A 173 -11.23 2.50 12.93
C SER A 173 -11.64 1.41 11.93
N ILE A 174 -12.93 1.34 11.58
CA ILE A 174 -13.43 0.39 10.56
C ILE A 174 -12.78 0.68 9.20
N THR A 175 -12.77 1.94 8.77
CA THR A 175 -12.17 2.34 7.50
C THR A 175 -10.68 2.00 7.45
N ALA A 176 -9.93 2.22 8.54
CA ALA A 176 -8.51 1.87 8.61
C ALA A 176 -8.28 0.37 8.36
N GLY A 177 -9.10 -0.50 8.97
CA GLY A 177 -9.00 -1.96 8.79
C GLY A 177 -9.42 -2.43 7.39
N LEU A 178 -10.39 -1.75 6.77
CA LEU A 178 -10.83 -2.05 5.39
C LEU A 178 -9.81 -1.59 4.34
N LEU A 179 -9.07 -0.52 4.61
CA LEU A 179 -8.03 -0.03 3.69
C LEU A 179 -6.76 -0.87 3.76
N ARG A 180 -6.37 -1.29 4.97
CA ARG A 180 -5.18 -2.12 5.20
C ARG A 180 -5.37 -3.02 6.41
N PHE A 181 -4.99 -4.29 6.30
CA PHE A 181 -5.12 -5.24 7.42
C PHE A 181 -4.38 -4.78 8.68
N ILE A 182 -3.23 -4.10 8.51
CA ILE A 182 -2.46 -3.49 9.62
C ILE A 182 -3.21 -2.34 10.33
N GLY A 183 -4.31 -1.87 9.77
CA GLY A 183 -5.19 -0.86 10.38
C GLY A 183 -6.17 -1.46 11.38
N ALA A 184 -6.51 -2.73 11.27
CA ALA A 184 -7.46 -3.38 12.17
C ALA A 184 -7.04 -3.32 13.66
N PRO A 185 -5.76 -3.53 14.04
CA PRO A 185 -5.31 -3.41 15.42
C PRO A 185 -5.50 -2.01 16.05
N LEU A 186 -5.69 -0.94 15.26
CA LEU A 186 -6.00 0.39 15.78
C LEU A 186 -7.34 0.42 16.57
N ALA A 187 -8.24 -0.53 16.32
CA ALA A 187 -9.44 -0.73 17.09
C ALA A 187 -9.17 -1.03 18.58
N ILE A 188 -8.01 -1.64 18.89
CA ILE A 188 -7.59 -1.92 20.27
C ILE A 188 -7.38 -0.60 21.02
N LEU A 189 -6.71 0.38 20.38
CA LEU A 189 -6.51 1.70 20.97
C LEU A 189 -7.83 2.43 21.19
N ALA A 190 -8.76 2.32 20.26
CA ALA A 190 -10.11 2.88 20.39
C ALA A 190 -10.89 2.22 21.54
N GLY A 191 -10.90 0.90 21.61
CA GLY A 191 -11.55 0.16 22.68
C GLY A 191 -10.96 0.43 24.06
N TRP A 192 -9.62 0.55 24.14
CA TRP A 192 -8.94 0.93 25.37
C TRP A 192 -9.37 2.32 25.87
N GLU A 193 -9.39 3.32 24.98
CA GLU A 193 -9.81 4.68 25.35
C GLU A 193 -11.29 4.72 25.77
N ARG A 194 -12.15 3.95 25.09
CA ARG A 194 -13.55 3.80 25.50
C ARG A 194 -13.67 3.19 26.90
N TYR A 195 -12.89 2.13 27.18
CA TYR A 195 -12.86 1.53 28.51
C TYR A 195 -12.42 2.54 29.59
N GLN A 196 -11.36 3.26 29.31
CA GLN A 196 -10.83 4.27 30.23
C GLN A 196 -11.85 5.37 30.53
N LYS A 197 -12.69 5.74 29.56
CA LYS A 197 -13.69 6.79 29.70
C LYS A 197 -14.98 6.29 30.38
N THR A 198 -15.40 5.08 30.09
CA THR A 198 -16.72 4.56 30.53
C THR A 198 -16.64 3.61 31.70
N GLY A 199 -15.50 3.03 32.00
CA GLY A 199 -15.30 1.96 32.99
C GLY A 199 -15.93 0.60 32.60
N ARG A 200 -16.60 0.52 31.43
CA ARG A 200 -17.37 -0.66 30.99
C ARG A 200 -16.51 -1.60 30.17
N LYS A 201 -15.84 -2.57 30.80
CA LYS A 201 -14.92 -3.53 30.14
C LYS A 201 -15.59 -4.29 29.00
N LEU A 202 -16.71 -4.97 29.26
CA LEU A 202 -17.38 -5.81 28.26
C LEU A 202 -17.86 -5.00 27.05
N SER A 203 -18.53 -3.86 27.29
CA SER A 203 -18.96 -3.00 26.18
C SER A 203 -17.81 -2.48 25.35
N SER A 204 -16.68 -2.14 25.97
CA SER A 204 -15.50 -1.68 25.24
C SER A 204 -14.85 -2.80 24.41
N LEU A 205 -14.78 -4.02 24.94
CA LEU A 205 -14.32 -5.20 24.23
C LEU A 205 -15.22 -5.51 23.03
N MET A 206 -16.54 -5.48 23.21
CA MET A 206 -17.51 -5.70 22.12
C MET A 206 -17.33 -4.67 21.00
N TRP A 207 -17.12 -3.40 21.34
CA TRP A 207 -16.85 -2.38 20.32
C TRP A 207 -15.50 -2.59 19.61
N THR A 208 -14.47 -3.02 20.34
CA THR A 208 -13.18 -3.38 19.72
C THR A 208 -13.37 -4.49 18.70
N ILE A 209 -14.03 -5.58 19.09
CA ILE A 209 -14.32 -6.70 18.19
C ILE A 209 -15.16 -6.22 17.00
N ALA A 210 -16.25 -5.47 17.23
CA ALA A 210 -17.12 -4.98 16.17
C ALA A 210 -16.36 -4.14 15.13
N MET A 211 -15.41 -3.30 15.56
CA MET A 211 -14.56 -2.51 14.65
C MET A 211 -13.55 -3.36 13.86
N MET A 212 -13.17 -4.53 14.37
CA MET A 212 -12.25 -5.46 13.69
C MET A 212 -12.97 -6.43 12.74
N ILE A 213 -14.28 -6.68 12.93
CA ILE A 213 -15.06 -7.63 12.14
C ILE A 213 -14.89 -7.41 10.62
N PRO A 214 -15.00 -6.19 10.05
CA PRO A 214 -14.89 -6.01 8.61
C PRO A 214 -13.54 -6.46 8.04
N ALA A 215 -12.44 -6.15 8.72
CA ALA A 215 -11.12 -6.61 8.32
C ALA A 215 -10.96 -8.12 8.49
N ALA A 216 -11.43 -8.69 9.61
CA ALA A 216 -11.39 -10.12 9.85
C ALA A 216 -12.24 -10.88 8.84
N SER A 217 -13.44 -10.40 8.51
CA SER A 217 -14.30 -10.98 7.48
C SER A 217 -13.64 -10.96 6.11
N ASN A 218 -12.91 -9.89 5.78
CA ASN A 218 -12.17 -9.83 4.53
C ASN A 218 -11.01 -10.85 4.49
N ILE A 219 -10.27 -11.01 5.58
CA ILE A 219 -9.22 -12.04 5.69
C ILE A 219 -9.81 -13.45 5.56
N LEU A 220 -10.91 -13.74 6.28
CA LEU A 220 -11.58 -15.03 6.22
C LEU A 220 -12.13 -15.32 4.82
N TRP A 221 -12.75 -14.32 4.18
CA TRP A 221 -13.21 -14.45 2.81
C TRP A 221 -12.04 -14.71 1.85
N ALA A 222 -10.96 -13.93 1.93
CA ALA A 222 -9.78 -14.12 1.10
C ALA A 222 -9.19 -15.53 1.27
N SER A 223 -9.11 -16.03 2.51
CA SER A 223 -8.63 -17.38 2.79
C SER A 223 -9.55 -18.46 2.21
N SER A 224 -10.87 -18.26 2.22
CA SER A 224 -11.84 -19.24 1.68
C SER A 224 -11.91 -19.20 0.15
N ALA A 225 -11.81 -18.00 -0.45
CA ALA A 225 -11.93 -17.81 -1.90
C ALA A 225 -10.68 -18.29 -2.67
N GLY A 226 -9.53 -18.35 -2.01
CA GLY A 226 -8.27 -18.83 -2.58
C GLY A 226 -8.17 -20.36 -2.71
N GLY A 227 -9.29 -21.11 -2.65
CA GLY A 227 -9.32 -22.54 -2.94
C GLY A 227 -8.65 -23.44 -1.90
N GLY A 228 -8.62 -23.02 -0.63
CA GLY A 228 -7.97 -23.78 0.45
C GLY A 228 -6.44 -23.63 0.50
N HIS A 229 -5.84 -23.03 -0.50
CA HIS A 229 -4.46 -22.57 -0.49
C HIS A 229 -4.47 -21.12 -0.03
N ASN A 230 -4.42 -20.93 1.23
CA ASN A 230 -4.10 -19.76 2.04
C ASN A 230 -3.82 -18.43 1.29
N ALA A 231 -4.77 -17.90 0.55
CA ALA A 231 -4.64 -16.63 -0.16
C ALA A 231 -4.43 -15.43 0.78
N GLY A 232 -4.63 -15.60 2.08
CA GLY A 232 -4.25 -14.64 3.12
C GLY A 232 -3.16 -15.15 4.06
N TRP A 233 -2.59 -16.34 3.78
CA TRP A 233 -1.56 -16.97 4.60
C TRP A 233 -0.38 -17.35 3.72
N ARG A 234 0.56 -16.47 3.60
CA ARG A 234 1.76 -16.65 2.78
C ARG A 234 2.90 -17.37 3.51
N GLY A 235 2.56 -18.11 4.54
CA GLY A 235 3.50 -18.87 5.37
C GLY A 235 4.06 -18.07 6.55
N LEU A 236 4.75 -18.79 7.44
CA LEU A 236 5.44 -18.17 8.58
C LEU A 236 6.74 -17.51 8.09
N GLY A 237 6.83 -16.20 8.25
CA GLY A 237 8.04 -15.44 7.98
C GLY A 237 8.99 -15.43 9.18
N ARG A 238 10.15 -14.84 8.97
CA ARG A 238 11.09 -14.51 10.04
C ARG A 238 11.20 -13.00 10.16
N LEU A 239 11.18 -12.51 11.40
CA LEU A 239 11.48 -11.10 11.64
C LEU A 239 12.95 -10.87 11.33
N ASP A 240 13.22 -10.14 10.26
CA ASP A 240 14.54 -9.57 10.00
C ASP A 240 14.65 -8.24 10.73
N ILE A 241 15.32 -8.28 11.89
CA ILE A 241 15.52 -7.10 12.75
C ILE A 241 16.33 -6.03 12.01
N GLU A 242 17.27 -6.42 11.17
CA GLU A 242 18.11 -5.47 10.44
C GLU A 242 17.29 -4.70 9.40
N VAL A 243 16.45 -5.40 8.64
CA VAL A 243 15.52 -4.77 7.68
C VAL A 243 14.55 -3.85 8.41
N PHE A 244 13.99 -4.30 9.54
CA PHE A 244 13.08 -3.48 10.33
C PHE A 244 13.75 -2.19 10.87
N VAL A 245 14.95 -2.29 11.44
CA VAL A 245 15.72 -1.14 11.90
C VAL A 245 16.09 -0.21 10.76
N ARG A 246 16.50 -0.75 9.62
CA ARG A 246 16.80 0.01 8.40
C ARG A 246 15.58 0.78 7.92
N SER A 247 14.41 0.16 7.93
CA SER A 247 13.17 0.78 7.49
C SER A 247 12.72 1.92 8.40
N ILE A 248 12.85 1.78 9.72
CA ILE A 248 12.60 2.88 10.66
C ILE A 248 13.63 4.00 10.46
N GLY A 249 14.91 3.65 10.35
CA GLY A 249 16.00 4.62 10.14
C GLY A 249 15.92 5.31 8.79
N GLY A 250 15.52 4.60 7.76
CA GLY A 250 15.44 5.09 6.38
C GLY A 250 14.49 6.26 6.17
N TRP A 251 13.51 6.43 7.04
CA TRP A 251 12.65 7.62 7.07
C TRP A 251 13.43 8.91 7.30
N PHE A 252 14.51 8.80 8.05
CA PHE A 252 15.35 9.94 8.47
C PHE A 252 16.72 9.94 7.78
N ASP A 253 17.00 8.94 6.94
CA ASP A 253 18.26 8.84 6.17
C ASP A 253 17.99 9.20 4.70
N ALA A 254 18.42 10.38 4.30
CA ALA A 254 18.29 10.89 2.93
C ALA A 254 19.01 10.02 1.87
N LYS A 255 19.92 9.12 2.28
CA LYS A 255 20.62 8.21 1.36
C LYS A 255 19.80 6.98 0.99
N GLN A 256 18.78 6.63 1.76
CA GLN A 256 18.00 5.41 1.59
C GLN A 256 16.63 5.63 0.90
N GLY A 257 16.39 6.81 0.35
CA GLY A 257 15.14 7.10 -0.40
C GLY A 257 14.97 6.34 -1.72
N ASP A 258 15.90 5.47 -2.06
CA ASP A 258 15.83 4.58 -3.21
C ASP A 258 15.35 3.19 -2.76
N LEU A 259 14.08 2.88 -3.03
CA LEU A 259 13.47 1.59 -2.71
C LEU A 259 14.24 0.40 -3.30
N ARG A 260 14.84 0.55 -4.48
CA ARG A 260 15.66 -0.51 -5.08
C ARG A 260 16.91 -0.80 -4.26
N ARG A 261 17.55 0.23 -3.68
CA ARG A 261 18.74 0.02 -2.83
C ARG A 261 18.40 -0.65 -1.51
N THR A 262 17.24 -0.39 -0.93
CA THR A 262 16.84 -0.98 0.36
C THR A 262 16.67 -2.50 0.27
N TYR A 263 16.25 -3.01 -0.89
CA TYR A 263 16.02 -4.45 -1.11
C TYR A 263 17.27 -5.23 -1.54
N PHE A 264 18.21 -4.61 -2.25
CA PHE A 264 19.26 -5.34 -2.95
C PHE A 264 20.68 -5.05 -2.44
N THR A 265 20.84 -4.21 -1.42
CA THR A 265 22.16 -4.00 -0.81
C THR A 265 22.33 -4.90 0.39
N ASN A 266 23.38 -5.72 0.37
CA ASN A 266 23.86 -6.51 1.52
C ASN A 266 24.47 -5.63 2.64
N GLU A 267 24.31 -4.32 2.59
CA GLU A 267 24.78 -3.41 3.62
C GLU A 267 23.85 -3.45 4.83
N GLY A 268 24.37 -3.76 5.97
CA GLY A 268 23.66 -3.72 7.25
C GLY A 268 23.16 -2.32 7.60
N PRO A 269 22.25 -2.19 8.60
CA PRO A 269 21.74 -0.90 9.03
C PRO A 269 22.86 -0.01 9.54
N SER A 270 22.85 1.27 9.13
CA SER A 270 23.81 2.26 9.61
C SER A 270 23.67 2.50 11.13
N TRP A 271 24.70 3.00 11.78
CA TRP A 271 24.63 3.43 13.18
C TRP A 271 23.49 4.44 13.40
N TRP A 272 23.23 5.27 12.40
CA TRP A 272 22.11 6.23 12.39
C TRP A 272 20.75 5.55 12.42
N SER A 273 20.56 4.48 11.64
CA SER A 273 19.32 3.69 11.65
C SER A 273 19.06 3.07 13.03
N TRP A 274 20.08 2.53 13.68
CA TRP A 274 19.99 2.01 15.05
C TRP A 274 19.67 3.10 16.07
N PHE A 275 20.31 4.25 15.97
CA PHE A 275 20.03 5.40 16.84
C PHE A 275 18.57 5.85 16.72
N VAL A 276 18.08 6.03 15.49
CA VAL A 276 16.68 6.45 15.21
C VAL A 276 15.68 5.41 15.70
N ALA A 277 15.91 4.13 15.43
CA ALA A 277 15.03 3.05 15.88
C ALA A 277 14.97 2.97 17.41
N THR A 278 16.10 3.11 18.08
CA THR A 278 16.16 3.13 19.55
C THR A 278 15.45 4.35 20.13
N ALA A 279 15.71 5.54 19.59
CA ALA A 279 15.01 6.76 20.00
C ALA A 279 13.50 6.66 19.80
N TRP A 280 13.06 6.14 18.64
CA TRP A 280 11.65 5.87 18.37
C TRP A 280 11.06 4.91 19.39
N LEU A 281 11.72 3.78 19.67
CA LEU A 281 11.26 2.79 20.65
C LEU A 281 11.07 3.39 22.05
N VAL A 282 12.04 4.18 22.51
CA VAL A 282 11.97 4.88 23.82
C VAL A 282 10.76 5.80 23.86
N VAL A 283 10.55 6.62 22.83
CA VAL A 283 9.43 7.57 22.77
C VAL A 283 8.09 6.82 22.73
N VAL A 284 8.00 5.71 22.00
CA VAL A 284 6.83 4.84 21.94
C VAL A 284 6.52 4.23 23.34
N ILE A 285 7.54 3.70 24.03
CA ILE A 285 7.38 3.15 25.38
C ILE A 285 6.86 4.22 26.34
N VAL A 286 7.42 5.43 26.29
CA VAL A 286 6.95 6.56 27.11
C VAL A 286 5.49 6.91 26.79
N ALA A 287 5.10 6.93 25.52
CA ALA A 287 3.71 7.22 25.13
C ALA A 287 2.73 6.12 25.59
N LEU A 288 3.08 4.85 25.43
CA LEU A 288 2.27 3.73 25.90
C LEU A 288 2.13 3.74 27.44
N TYR A 289 3.24 3.98 28.16
CA TYR A 289 3.22 4.15 29.60
C TYR A 289 2.31 5.31 30.05
N SER A 290 2.40 6.44 29.35
CA SER A 290 1.55 7.63 29.56
C SER A 290 0.07 7.29 29.44
N ILE A 291 -0.32 6.59 28.38
CA ILE A 291 -1.71 6.18 28.11
C ILE A 291 -2.21 5.20 29.19
N VAL A 292 -1.38 4.19 29.54
CA VAL A 292 -1.76 3.15 30.50
C VAL A 292 -1.89 3.71 31.92
N ARG A 293 -0.94 4.56 32.34
CA ARG A 293 -0.87 5.13 33.68
C ARG A 293 -1.62 6.44 33.83
N ARG A 294 -2.23 6.98 32.76
CA ARG A 294 -2.89 8.30 32.72
C ARG A 294 -1.99 9.46 33.20
N ARG A 295 -0.68 9.29 33.03
CA ARG A 295 0.30 10.36 33.32
C ARG A 295 0.65 11.02 31.98
N HIS A 296 -0.02 12.14 31.69
CA HIS A 296 0.11 12.82 30.41
C HIS A 296 1.39 13.64 30.34
N PHE A 297 2.46 13.04 29.81
CA PHE A 297 3.73 13.73 29.54
C PHE A 297 3.67 14.52 28.21
N LEU A 298 2.81 14.09 27.30
CA LEU A 298 2.63 14.67 25.98
C LEU A 298 1.18 15.15 25.80
N THR A 299 0.89 15.77 24.65
CA THR A 299 -0.51 16.05 24.26
C THR A 299 -1.27 14.75 24.00
N ALA A 300 -2.58 14.75 24.18
CA ALA A 300 -3.39 13.56 23.89
C ALA A 300 -3.25 13.11 22.43
N THR A 301 -3.16 14.06 21.48
CA THR A 301 -2.94 13.74 20.06
C THR A 301 -1.57 13.11 19.82
N ALA A 302 -0.51 13.61 20.44
CA ALA A 302 0.83 13.05 20.31
C ALA A 302 0.93 11.66 20.96
N GLU A 303 0.35 11.46 22.14
CA GLU A 303 0.28 10.14 22.80
C GLU A 303 -0.40 9.10 21.91
N PHE A 304 -1.58 9.44 21.36
CA PHE A 304 -2.30 8.54 20.47
C PHE A 304 -1.57 8.29 19.14
N ALA A 305 -0.88 9.29 18.60
CA ALA A 305 -0.11 9.13 17.37
C ALA A 305 1.06 8.14 17.56
N LEU A 306 1.80 8.25 18.66
CA LEU A 306 2.88 7.31 18.99
C LEU A 306 2.35 5.91 19.30
N ALA A 307 1.22 5.81 20.03
CA ALA A 307 0.61 4.51 20.30
C ALA A 307 0.08 3.86 19.01
N ALA A 308 -0.53 4.63 18.10
CA ALA A 308 -0.96 4.13 16.80
C ALA A 308 0.24 3.70 15.95
N SER A 309 1.32 4.48 15.93
CA SER A 309 2.59 4.11 15.29
C SER A 309 3.13 2.76 15.81
N ALA A 310 3.13 2.57 17.13
CA ALA A 310 3.56 1.33 17.77
C ALA A 310 2.67 0.14 17.39
N ILE A 311 1.36 0.33 17.42
CA ILE A 311 0.37 -0.72 17.09
C ILE A 311 0.49 -1.14 15.62
N ILE A 312 0.66 -0.18 14.71
CA ILE A 312 0.88 -0.47 13.29
C ILE A 312 2.18 -1.24 13.10
N SER A 313 3.27 -0.82 13.74
CA SER A 313 4.56 -1.52 13.67
C SER A 313 4.48 -2.93 14.26
N ALA A 314 3.80 -3.10 15.40
CA ALA A 314 3.58 -4.41 15.99
C ALA A 314 2.68 -5.29 15.09
N GLY A 315 1.67 -4.71 14.45
CA GLY A 315 0.82 -5.38 13.47
C GLY A 315 1.59 -5.84 12.23
N LEU A 316 2.52 -5.02 11.72
CA LEU A 316 3.43 -5.40 10.63
C LEU A 316 4.33 -6.57 11.04
N VAL A 317 4.98 -6.47 12.20
CA VAL A 317 5.83 -7.55 12.73
C VAL A 317 5.05 -8.84 12.91
N ALA A 318 3.85 -8.77 13.50
CA ALA A 318 2.99 -9.94 13.66
C ALA A 318 2.53 -10.51 12.30
N GLY A 319 2.23 -9.64 11.33
CA GLY A 319 1.90 -10.04 9.96
C GLY A 319 3.04 -10.78 9.30
N MET A 320 4.25 -10.22 9.33
CA MET A 320 5.45 -10.82 8.74
C MET A 320 5.78 -12.19 9.37
N MET A 321 5.70 -12.29 10.70
CA MET A 321 6.04 -13.51 11.44
C MET A 321 4.96 -14.58 11.34
N GLY A 322 3.69 -14.19 11.31
CA GLY A 322 2.57 -15.10 11.49
C GLY A 322 1.74 -15.39 10.25
N PHE A 323 1.72 -14.49 9.27
CA PHE A 323 0.76 -14.58 8.17
C PHE A 323 1.35 -14.39 6.78
N ASP A 324 2.49 -13.71 6.64
CA ASP A 324 3.01 -13.37 5.32
C ASP A 324 4.54 -13.26 5.31
N ALA A 325 5.18 -14.34 4.90
CA ALA A 325 6.65 -14.43 4.79
C ALA A 325 7.24 -13.48 3.72
N LEU A 326 6.42 -12.98 2.80
CA LEU A 326 6.85 -12.09 1.71
C LEU A 326 6.70 -10.61 2.04
N VAL A 327 5.99 -10.27 3.12
CA VAL A 327 5.92 -8.88 3.57
C VAL A 327 7.25 -8.49 4.17
N ILE A 328 7.99 -7.68 3.46
CA ILE A 328 9.22 -7.05 3.96
C ILE A 328 8.82 -5.67 4.49
N ALA A 329 9.23 -5.34 5.72
CA ALA A 329 9.02 -4.01 6.28
C ALA A 329 9.88 -3.00 5.51
N ASP A 330 9.37 -2.52 4.39
CA ASP A 330 10.00 -1.49 3.57
C ASP A 330 9.57 -0.08 4.01
N ASN A 331 10.20 0.93 3.43
CA ASN A 331 9.87 2.33 3.68
C ASN A 331 8.41 2.68 3.36
N ARG A 332 7.78 1.96 2.44
CA ARG A 332 6.39 2.12 2.04
C ARG A 332 5.44 1.61 3.13
N LEU A 333 5.66 0.37 3.61
CA LEU A 333 4.85 -0.22 4.67
C LEU A 333 5.04 0.50 6.00
N MET A 334 6.23 1.06 6.24
CA MET A 334 6.53 1.87 7.42
C MET A 334 6.07 3.34 7.31
N LEU A 335 5.56 3.77 6.14
CA LEU A 335 5.09 5.14 5.92
C LEU A 335 4.10 5.64 6.98
N PRO A 336 3.05 4.88 7.35
CA PRO A 336 2.10 5.32 8.37
C PRO A 336 2.76 5.51 9.74
N THR A 337 3.68 4.62 10.12
CA THR A 337 4.46 4.73 11.36
C THR A 337 5.29 6.01 11.38
N GLY A 338 5.97 6.32 10.29
CA GLY A 338 6.78 7.53 10.14
C GLY A 338 5.92 8.80 10.21
N ILE A 339 4.85 8.88 9.46
CA ILE A 339 3.95 10.05 9.44
C ILE A 339 3.33 10.31 10.83
N LEU A 340 2.87 9.26 11.52
CA LEU A 340 2.30 9.37 12.87
C LEU A 340 3.36 9.84 13.87
N THR A 341 4.59 9.33 13.79
CA THR A 341 5.69 9.74 14.66
C THR A 341 6.05 11.21 14.43
N LEU A 342 6.17 11.64 13.16
CA LEU A 342 6.43 13.04 12.81
C LEU A 342 5.31 13.97 13.30
N ALA A 343 4.05 13.56 13.15
CA ALA A 343 2.92 14.31 13.66
C ALA A 343 2.98 14.46 15.19
N ALA A 344 3.32 13.40 15.91
CA ALA A 344 3.49 13.45 17.37
C ALA A 344 4.60 14.41 17.78
N ILE A 345 5.75 14.39 17.11
CA ILE A 345 6.88 15.31 17.35
C ILE A 345 6.41 16.76 17.13
N VAL A 346 5.81 17.04 15.99
CA VAL A 346 5.36 18.39 15.61
C VAL A 346 4.33 18.92 16.60
N TRP A 347 3.34 18.11 16.99
CA TRP A 347 2.33 18.51 17.95
C TRP A 347 2.89 18.73 19.35
N SER A 348 3.86 17.90 19.78
CA SER A 348 4.54 18.06 21.08
C SER A 348 5.39 19.32 21.12
N VAL A 349 6.18 19.59 20.07
CA VAL A 349 6.99 20.82 19.94
C VAL A 349 6.09 22.04 19.94
N HIS A 350 4.98 22.01 19.17
CA HIS A 350 4.03 23.12 19.14
C HIS A 350 3.44 23.42 20.53
N GLU A 351 3.04 22.39 21.30
CA GLU A 351 2.50 22.60 22.64
C GLU A 351 3.56 23.09 23.62
N PHE A 352 4.78 22.51 23.56
CA PHE A 352 5.88 22.96 24.40
C PHE A 352 6.18 24.43 24.20
N VAL A 353 6.31 24.84 22.93
CA VAL A 353 6.57 26.27 22.58
C VAL A 353 5.39 27.17 22.97
N SER A 354 4.16 26.68 22.86
CA SER A 354 2.96 27.45 23.23
C SER A 354 2.81 27.64 24.75
N LYS A 355 3.37 26.75 25.56
CA LYS A 355 3.34 26.85 27.04
C LYS A 355 4.45 27.75 27.61
N GLN A 356 5.54 27.91 26.88
CA GLN A 356 6.57 28.88 27.24
C GLN A 356 6.04 30.28 26.90
N ASN A 357 5.74 31.11 27.90
CA ASN A 357 5.33 32.52 27.79
C ASN A 357 6.41 33.42 27.14
N GLY A 358 7.15 32.87 26.21
CA GLY A 358 8.16 33.56 25.45
C GLY A 358 7.58 34.56 24.44
N SER A 359 8.36 35.57 24.09
CA SER A 359 7.96 36.55 23.09
C SER A 359 7.50 35.88 21.82
N ARG A 360 6.56 36.45 21.09
CA ARG A 360 6.08 35.96 19.75
C ARG A 360 7.23 35.61 18.80
N ARG A 361 8.39 36.29 18.93
CA ARG A 361 9.60 36.03 18.17
C ARG A 361 10.23 34.66 18.49
N THR A 362 10.31 34.29 19.77
CA THR A 362 10.91 33.01 20.21
C THR A 362 10.05 31.81 19.74
N GLN A 363 8.71 31.96 19.81
CA GLN A 363 7.78 30.92 19.35
C GLN A 363 7.87 30.73 17.83
N SER A 364 7.89 31.81 17.07
CA SER A 364 8.04 31.75 15.60
C SER A 364 9.39 31.19 15.19
N PHE A 365 10.47 31.53 15.91
CA PHE A 365 11.81 31.02 15.65
C PHE A 365 11.92 29.52 15.94
N SER A 366 11.38 29.03 17.06
CA SER A 366 11.43 27.61 17.42
C SER A 366 10.62 26.75 16.45
N LEU A 367 9.44 27.25 16.01
CA LEU A 367 8.63 26.59 14.99
C LEU A 367 9.29 26.62 13.61
N ALA A 368 9.90 27.73 13.24
CA ALA A 368 10.66 27.87 12.00
C ALA A 368 11.88 26.95 11.99
N MET A 369 12.59 26.81 13.13
CA MET A 369 13.71 25.88 13.28
C MET A 369 13.23 24.42 13.21
N ALA A 370 12.13 24.05 13.87
CA ALA A 370 11.56 22.71 13.77
C ALA A 370 11.12 22.39 12.33
N ALA A 371 10.50 23.35 11.64
CA ALA A 371 10.15 23.24 10.25
C ALA A 371 11.37 23.17 9.32
N LEU A 372 12.44 23.94 9.62
CA LEU A 372 13.68 23.92 8.85
C LEU A 372 14.47 22.62 9.05
N ILE A 373 14.51 22.09 10.27
CA ILE A 373 15.12 20.79 10.58
C ILE A 373 14.32 19.68 9.86
N LEU A 374 12.99 19.73 9.93
CA LEU A 374 12.12 18.81 9.22
C LEU A 374 12.30 18.95 7.70
N PHE A 375 12.42 20.17 7.19
CA PHE A 375 12.72 20.44 5.78
C PHE A 375 14.10 19.92 5.38
N ALA A 376 15.13 20.13 6.17
CA ALA A 376 16.47 19.59 5.91
C ALA A 376 16.48 18.06 5.90
N VAL A 377 15.70 17.42 6.78
CA VAL A 377 15.54 15.96 6.85
C VAL A 377 14.75 15.42 5.66
N LEU A 378 13.74 16.16 5.16
CA LEU A 378 12.83 15.70 4.11
C LEU A 378 13.22 16.18 2.69
N ALA A 379 13.97 17.27 2.57
CA ALA A 379 14.17 17.97 1.29
C ALA A 379 15.53 17.76 0.64
N VAL A 380 16.45 17.03 1.27
CA VAL A 380 17.86 16.92 0.79
C VAL A 380 18.01 16.01 -0.44
N ARG A 381 16.96 15.67 -1.19
CA ARG A 381 17.19 14.94 -2.45
C ARG A 381 16.37 15.40 -3.64
N PRO A 382 17.04 15.37 -4.82
CA PRO A 382 16.49 15.89 -6.06
C PRO A 382 15.27 15.09 -6.54
N TRP A 383 14.44 15.79 -7.26
CA TRP A 383 13.18 15.43 -7.89
C TRP A 383 13.26 14.30 -8.93
N ASN A 384 14.37 13.56 -9.01
CA ASN A 384 14.73 12.63 -10.07
C ASN A 384 14.20 11.20 -9.90
N ILE A 385 13.20 10.94 -9.06
CA ILE A 385 12.56 9.61 -9.02
C ILE A 385 11.78 9.32 -10.33
N THR A 386 11.58 10.33 -11.14
CA THR A 386 10.75 10.25 -12.35
C THR A 386 11.43 9.64 -13.57
N GLU A 387 12.75 9.52 -13.61
CA GLU A 387 13.44 9.04 -14.81
C GLU A 387 13.50 7.51 -14.97
N SER A 388 13.28 6.75 -13.88
CA SER A 388 13.32 5.29 -13.94
C SER A 388 11.95 4.62 -14.09
N PHE A 389 10.86 5.39 -14.01
CA PHE A 389 9.50 4.93 -14.18
C PHE A 389 8.77 5.84 -15.17
N SER A 390 9.43 6.16 -16.29
CA SER A 390 8.77 6.90 -17.36
C SER A 390 7.61 6.05 -17.83
N ASP A 391 6.41 6.56 -17.59
CA ASP A 391 5.25 6.18 -18.34
C ASP A 391 5.57 6.52 -19.80
N SER A 392 6.05 5.53 -20.54
CA SER A 392 6.05 5.67 -21.97
C SER A 392 4.57 5.73 -22.33
N SER A 393 4.10 6.86 -22.79
CA SER A 393 2.73 7.02 -23.32
C SER A 393 2.49 6.10 -24.53
N GLU A 394 3.50 5.38 -24.96
CA GLU A 394 3.50 4.41 -26.04
C GLU A 394 3.27 3.01 -25.45
N LEU A 395 2.27 2.32 -26.00
CA LEU A 395 2.03 0.92 -25.71
C LEU A 395 3.30 0.10 -26.02
N LYS A 396 3.65 -0.78 -25.11
CA LYS A 396 4.77 -1.69 -25.36
C LYS A 396 4.47 -2.61 -26.54
N PRO A 397 5.47 -3.00 -27.36
CA PRO A 397 5.23 -3.81 -28.54
C PRO A 397 4.48 -5.11 -28.28
N TYR A 398 4.77 -5.78 -27.16
CA TYR A 398 4.06 -7.00 -26.77
C TYR A 398 2.62 -6.72 -26.32
N SER A 399 2.32 -5.54 -25.76
CA SER A 399 0.95 -5.11 -25.46
C SER A 399 0.17 -4.84 -26.75
N ILE A 400 0.81 -4.30 -27.77
CA ILE A 400 0.24 -4.15 -29.11
C ILE A 400 -0.05 -5.54 -29.72
N ALA A 401 0.88 -6.49 -29.61
CA ALA A 401 0.68 -7.85 -30.10
C ALA A 401 -0.50 -8.54 -29.38
N ALA A 402 -0.64 -8.33 -28.06
CA ALA A 402 -1.77 -8.82 -27.30
C ALA A 402 -3.12 -8.27 -27.82
N LEU A 403 -3.21 -6.97 -28.10
CA LEU A 403 -4.42 -6.35 -28.68
C LEU A 403 -4.71 -6.87 -30.08
N GLN A 404 -3.69 -7.02 -30.91
CA GLN A 404 -3.81 -7.49 -32.31
C GLN A 404 -4.22 -8.96 -32.40
N SER A 405 -3.90 -9.77 -31.38
CA SER A 405 -4.29 -11.18 -31.35
C SER A 405 -5.82 -11.39 -31.35
N GLY A 406 -6.58 -10.39 -30.89
CA GLY A 406 -8.05 -10.51 -30.74
C GLY A 406 -8.49 -11.47 -29.63
N ALA A 407 -7.57 -11.95 -28.81
CA ALA A 407 -7.86 -12.86 -27.70
C ALA A 407 -8.57 -12.15 -26.55
N ALA A 408 -9.39 -12.90 -25.83
CA ALA A 408 -10.10 -12.40 -24.64
C ALA A 408 -9.23 -12.45 -23.38
N ILE A 409 -8.24 -13.33 -23.32
CA ILE A 409 -7.36 -13.56 -22.15
C ILE A 409 -5.91 -13.71 -22.63
N ILE A 410 -5.00 -13.08 -21.94
CA ILE A 410 -3.56 -13.09 -22.26
C ILE A 410 -2.79 -13.83 -21.15
N ILE A 411 -2.03 -14.84 -21.56
CA ILE A 411 -1.01 -15.46 -20.72
C ILE A 411 0.34 -14.91 -21.17
N THR A 412 1.16 -14.42 -20.24
CA THR A 412 2.36 -13.66 -20.63
C THR A 412 3.45 -13.75 -19.56
N ASN A 413 4.66 -13.31 -19.91
CA ASN A 413 5.77 -13.11 -18.97
C ASN A 413 5.75 -11.72 -18.31
N ASP A 414 4.84 -10.80 -18.71
CA ASP A 414 4.61 -9.49 -18.07
C ASP A 414 3.10 -9.20 -17.98
N ALA A 415 2.39 -9.96 -17.13
CA ALA A 415 0.94 -9.82 -16.99
C ALA A 415 0.52 -8.45 -16.48
N ASP A 416 1.31 -7.87 -15.57
CA ASP A 416 1.03 -6.53 -15.03
C ASP A 416 1.15 -5.46 -16.12
N GLY A 417 2.20 -5.52 -16.94
CA GLY A 417 2.42 -4.61 -18.06
C GLY A 417 1.32 -4.71 -19.10
N VAL A 418 1.02 -5.92 -19.57
CA VAL A 418 -0.04 -6.15 -20.56
C VAL A 418 -1.40 -5.69 -20.03
N HIS A 419 -1.76 -6.05 -18.81
CA HIS A 419 -3.03 -5.63 -18.21
C HIS A 419 -3.13 -4.10 -18.08
N TRP A 420 -2.03 -3.46 -17.60
CA TRP A 420 -1.97 -2.00 -17.47
C TRP A 420 -2.16 -1.27 -18.80
N ASP A 421 -1.50 -1.76 -19.84
CA ASP A 421 -1.52 -1.12 -21.17
C ASP A 421 -2.85 -1.34 -21.89
N THR A 422 -3.43 -2.54 -21.77
CA THR A 422 -4.53 -2.99 -22.64
C THR A 422 -5.88 -3.09 -21.94
N GLY A 423 -5.90 -3.26 -20.61
CA GLY A 423 -7.10 -3.63 -19.85
C GLY A 423 -7.54 -5.09 -20.02
N LEU A 424 -6.85 -5.88 -20.86
CA LEU A 424 -7.22 -7.28 -21.08
C LEU A 424 -6.92 -8.13 -19.83
N PRO A 425 -7.79 -9.12 -19.52
CA PRO A 425 -7.50 -10.12 -18.51
C PRO A 425 -6.16 -10.78 -18.78
N SER A 426 -5.24 -10.73 -17.80
CA SER A 426 -3.87 -11.18 -17.99
C SER A 426 -3.36 -12.00 -16.81
N ALA A 427 -2.60 -13.07 -17.10
CA ALA A 427 -1.95 -13.90 -16.09
C ALA A 427 -0.52 -14.23 -16.50
N TYR A 428 0.33 -14.47 -15.50
CA TYR A 428 1.68 -14.96 -15.75
C TYR A 428 1.65 -16.40 -16.26
N ALA A 429 2.52 -16.69 -17.24
CA ALA A 429 2.77 -18.04 -17.70
C ALA A 429 3.18 -18.97 -16.55
N PRO A 430 2.88 -20.29 -16.61
CA PRO A 430 3.19 -21.21 -15.54
C PRO A 430 4.67 -21.16 -15.12
N LEU A 431 4.93 -21.02 -13.83
CA LEU A 431 6.27 -20.95 -13.24
C LEU A 431 6.60 -22.28 -12.55
N PRO A 432 7.90 -22.68 -12.47
CA PRO A 432 8.31 -23.93 -11.85
C PRO A 432 8.08 -23.97 -10.33
N VAL A 433 7.83 -22.82 -9.73
CA VAL A 433 7.59 -22.68 -8.29
C VAL A 433 6.49 -21.66 -8.08
N LYS A 434 5.52 -21.96 -7.25
CA LYS A 434 4.55 -20.96 -6.80
C LYS A 434 5.27 -19.83 -6.08
N ALA A 435 5.11 -18.62 -6.56
CA ALA A 435 5.88 -17.48 -6.07
C ALA A 435 5.72 -17.23 -4.56
N LEU A 436 4.54 -17.54 -4.00
CA LEU A 436 4.23 -17.27 -2.61
C LEU A 436 4.60 -18.39 -1.64
N THR A 437 4.43 -19.65 -2.03
CA THR A 437 4.63 -20.79 -1.13
C THR A 437 5.98 -21.47 -1.30
N GLY A 438 6.67 -21.19 -2.42
CA GLY A 438 7.89 -21.90 -2.79
C GLY A 438 7.65 -23.36 -3.16
N GLU A 439 6.38 -23.78 -3.28
CA GLU A 439 6.04 -25.16 -3.68
C GLU A 439 6.39 -25.38 -5.14
N ALA A 440 7.07 -26.51 -5.41
CA ALA A 440 7.34 -26.92 -6.77
C ALA A 440 6.02 -27.23 -7.50
N GLN A 441 5.91 -26.76 -8.75
CA GLN A 441 4.80 -27.06 -9.63
C GLN A 441 5.25 -28.04 -10.71
N ASP A 442 4.36 -28.92 -11.12
CA ASP A 442 4.56 -29.74 -12.31
C ASP A 442 4.28 -28.88 -13.55
N VAL A 443 5.31 -28.15 -13.94
CA VAL A 443 5.23 -27.22 -15.09
C VAL A 443 4.94 -27.96 -16.39
N ALA A 444 5.47 -29.17 -16.55
CA ALA A 444 5.26 -29.96 -17.76
C ALA A 444 3.77 -30.27 -17.95
N THR A 445 3.10 -30.72 -16.89
CA THR A 445 1.64 -30.92 -16.95
C THR A 445 0.88 -29.63 -17.22
N LEU A 446 1.27 -28.52 -16.57
CA LEU A 446 0.59 -27.23 -16.78
C LEU A 446 0.75 -26.73 -18.23
N TYR A 447 1.92 -26.87 -18.84
CA TYR A 447 2.12 -26.47 -20.25
C TYR A 447 1.42 -27.43 -21.22
N ALA A 448 1.32 -28.72 -20.88
CA ALA A 448 0.56 -29.69 -21.69
C ALA A 448 -0.96 -29.41 -21.69
N GLU A 449 -1.51 -28.89 -20.60
CA GLU A 449 -2.92 -28.52 -20.48
C GLU A 449 -3.22 -27.13 -21.06
N LEU A 450 -2.22 -26.25 -21.16
CA LEU A 450 -2.37 -24.85 -21.53
C LEU A 450 -3.00 -24.68 -22.91
N PRO A 451 -2.60 -25.36 -24.01
CA PRO A 451 -3.19 -25.18 -25.34
C PRO A 451 -4.69 -25.40 -25.37
N CYS A 452 -5.16 -26.46 -24.74
CA CYS A 452 -6.61 -26.76 -24.66
C CYS A 452 -7.37 -25.71 -23.84
N ALA A 453 -6.81 -25.25 -22.72
CA ALA A 453 -7.41 -24.19 -21.93
C ALA A 453 -7.49 -22.87 -22.71
N LEU A 454 -6.43 -22.50 -23.45
CA LEU A 454 -6.41 -21.34 -24.33
C LEU A 454 -7.50 -21.40 -25.40
N LEU A 455 -7.64 -22.55 -26.05
CA LEU A 455 -8.66 -22.76 -27.09
C LEU A 455 -10.08 -22.59 -26.55
N ARG A 456 -10.38 -23.19 -25.38
CA ARG A 456 -11.70 -23.11 -24.73
C ARG A 456 -12.09 -21.71 -24.32
N HIS A 457 -11.12 -20.89 -23.95
CA HIS A 457 -11.38 -19.56 -23.34
C HIS A 457 -10.95 -18.39 -24.23
N ASN A 458 -10.71 -18.64 -25.53
CA ASN A 458 -10.22 -17.62 -26.45
C ASN A 458 -8.99 -16.88 -25.93
N GLY A 459 -8.01 -17.64 -25.44
CA GLY A 459 -6.75 -17.11 -24.90
C GLY A 459 -5.59 -17.30 -25.84
N VAL A 460 -4.52 -16.54 -25.61
CA VAL A 460 -3.23 -16.67 -26.28
C VAL A 460 -2.09 -16.51 -25.29
N VAL A 461 -0.89 -17.02 -25.66
CA VAL A 461 0.34 -16.68 -24.93
C VAL A 461 1.07 -15.59 -25.68
N VAL A 462 1.42 -14.49 -25.01
CA VAL A 462 2.22 -13.39 -25.55
C VAL A 462 3.47 -13.21 -24.70
N LEU A 463 4.63 -13.47 -25.25
CA LEU A 463 5.90 -13.32 -24.57
C LEU A 463 6.63 -12.08 -25.06
N SER A 464 7.07 -11.23 -24.16
CA SER A 464 8.02 -10.17 -24.45
C SER A 464 9.43 -10.76 -24.60
N ASN A 465 10.11 -10.46 -25.69
CA ASN A 465 11.48 -10.92 -25.91
C ASN A 465 12.50 -10.14 -25.06
N ASP A 466 12.14 -8.93 -24.62
CA ASP A 466 12.99 -8.05 -23.81
C ASP A 466 12.83 -8.27 -22.29
N PHE A 467 11.83 -9.06 -21.88
CA PHE A 467 11.48 -9.22 -20.46
C PHE A 467 11.95 -10.56 -19.91
N THR A 468 13.04 -10.53 -19.15
CA THR A 468 13.71 -11.74 -18.62
C THR A 468 13.21 -12.16 -17.22
N PHE A 469 12.29 -11.43 -16.62
CA PHE A 469 11.94 -11.60 -15.18
C PHE A 469 11.09 -12.84 -14.88
N SER A 470 10.29 -13.32 -15.80
CA SER A 470 9.48 -14.52 -15.56
C SER A 470 9.89 -15.61 -16.55
N GLY A 471 10.37 -16.70 -16.00
CA GLY A 471 10.79 -17.87 -16.77
C GLY A 471 9.63 -18.60 -17.44
N ALA A 472 8.93 -17.95 -18.38
CA ALA A 472 8.13 -18.72 -19.33
C ALA A 472 9.04 -19.79 -19.93
N ASN A 473 8.64 -21.05 -19.85
CA ASN A 473 9.47 -22.12 -20.33
C ASN A 473 9.29 -22.23 -21.86
N ASN A 474 10.14 -21.50 -22.60
CA ASN A 474 10.12 -21.50 -24.06
C ASN A 474 10.33 -22.91 -24.64
N GLU A 475 11.07 -23.77 -23.96
CA GLU A 475 11.29 -25.14 -24.41
C GLU A 475 9.99 -25.95 -24.38
N LEU A 476 9.20 -25.85 -23.29
CA LEU A 476 7.90 -26.51 -23.20
C LEU A 476 6.89 -25.94 -24.21
N LEU A 477 6.88 -24.61 -24.45
CA LEU A 477 6.04 -24.03 -25.50
C LEU A 477 6.46 -24.52 -26.89
N THR A 478 7.76 -24.67 -27.15
CA THR A 478 8.25 -25.24 -28.43
C THR A 478 7.79 -26.69 -28.63
N GLN A 479 7.80 -27.50 -27.56
CA GLN A 479 7.26 -28.87 -27.60
C GLN A 479 5.78 -28.90 -27.99
N GLU A 480 4.98 -27.93 -27.48
CA GLU A 480 3.57 -27.82 -27.86
C GLU A 480 3.35 -27.36 -29.32
N VAL A 481 4.29 -26.58 -29.86
CA VAL A 481 4.29 -26.21 -31.30
C VAL A 481 4.68 -27.43 -32.14
N GLU A 482 5.71 -28.19 -31.76
CA GLU A 482 6.11 -29.43 -32.43
C GLU A 482 5.02 -30.49 -32.43
N ALA A 483 4.19 -30.51 -31.37
CA ALA A 483 3.03 -31.40 -31.24
C ALA A 483 1.79 -30.90 -32.01
N ASP A 484 1.90 -29.81 -32.79
CA ASP A 484 0.80 -29.16 -33.55
C ASP A 484 -0.37 -28.68 -32.68
N ARG A 485 -0.13 -28.46 -31.38
CA ARG A 485 -1.14 -27.93 -30.45
C ARG A 485 -1.10 -26.41 -30.33
N LEU A 486 0.02 -25.79 -30.69
CA LEU A 486 0.19 -24.34 -30.80
C LEU A 486 0.76 -23.96 -32.15
N THR A 487 0.36 -22.78 -32.68
CA THR A 487 1.06 -22.08 -33.75
C THR A 487 1.75 -20.86 -33.21
N VAL A 488 2.85 -20.43 -33.82
CA VAL A 488 3.68 -19.34 -33.33
C VAL A 488 3.84 -18.26 -34.38
N GLU A 489 3.66 -16.99 -33.95
CA GLU A 489 4.00 -15.80 -34.71
C GLU A 489 5.03 -14.99 -33.91
N ALA A 490 6.21 -14.79 -34.46
CA ALA A 490 7.29 -14.08 -33.83
C ALA A 490 7.56 -12.75 -34.53
N THR A 491 7.77 -11.71 -33.73
CA THR A 491 8.28 -10.40 -34.12
C THR A 491 9.59 -10.14 -33.39
N ASP A 492 10.30 -9.04 -33.72
CA ASP A 492 11.54 -8.67 -33.02
C ASP A 492 11.37 -8.49 -31.52
N SER A 493 10.18 -8.06 -31.05
CA SER A 493 9.92 -7.67 -29.68
C SER A 493 8.92 -8.57 -28.92
N ALA A 494 8.17 -9.42 -29.62
CA ALA A 494 7.17 -10.31 -29.03
C ALA A 494 7.01 -11.61 -29.81
N THR A 495 6.70 -12.67 -29.06
CA THR A 495 6.32 -13.98 -29.62
C THR A 495 4.90 -14.32 -29.16
N VAL A 496 4.01 -14.61 -30.09
CA VAL A 496 2.60 -14.94 -29.81
C VAL A 496 2.34 -16.39 -30.18
N TYR A 497 1.76 -17.14 -29.25
CA TYR A 497 1.35 -18.54 -29.44
C TYR A 497 -0.16 -18.63 -29.46
N PHE A 498 -0.72 -19.18 -30.53
CA PHE A 498 -2.15 -19.38 -30.73
C PHE A 498 -2.49 -20.87 -30.57
N PRO A 499 -3.57 -21.24 -29.89
CA PRO A 499 -4.04 -22.61 -29.85
C PRO A 499 -4.56 -23.06 -31.21
N THR A 500 -4.31 -24.32 -31.58
CA THR A 500 -4.81 -24.94 -32.80
C THR A 500 -6.11 -25.72 -32.54
N ALA A 501 -6.75 -26.24 -33.59
CA ALA A 501 -7.94 -27.10 -33.45
C ALA A 501 -7.61 -28.41 -32.70
N THR A 502 -6.37 -28.89 -32.75
CA THR A 502 -5.86 -30.13 -32.10
C THR A 502 -5.40 -29.90 -30.65
N SER A 503 -5.54 -28.68 -30.12
CA SER A 503 -5.06 -28.34 -28.76
C SER A 503 -5.70 -29.16 -27.64
N CYS A 504 -6.86 -29.78 -27.87
CA CYS A 504 -7.60 -30.57 -26.87
C CYS A 504 -7.54 -32.07 -27.13
N ASP A 505 -6.84 -32.52 -28.16
CA ASP A 505 -6.61 -33.93 -28.48
C ASP A 505 -5.35 -34.43 -27.73
#